data_c017fba7293d1af2a8babc5a5cd91357
#
_entry.id   c017fba7293d1af2a8babc5a5cd91357
#
_cell.length_a   1.000
_cell.length_b   1.000
_cell.length_c   1.000
_cell.angle_alpha   90.00
_cell.angle_beta   90.00
_cell.angle_gamma   90.00
#
_symmetry.space_group_name_H-M   'P 1'
#
loop_
_entity.id
_entity.type
_entity.pdbx_description
1 polymer ?
#
loop_
_entity_poly.entity_id
_entity_poly.type
_entity_poly.pdbx_seq_one_letter_code
_entity_poly.pdbx_strand_id
1 'polypeptide(L)'
;DRYFSVRLRALKEGQFWKYMPAVVVGTSDPFTSSGNGVVAPTEGNGYFSRFYIAATRHVQLGRETVGVHLSYLYNKRIEYKLNGIAAGISYNPSFHPQLRLIAEYDSKDFALGATYLLFNHLHAQVELQRMKYFTGGLTFQFRLSGKDGMKKQKRNKELKQKMK
;
A
#
# COMPACT_ATOMS: atom_id res chain seq x y z
N ASP A 1 -16.40 -0.36 18.27
CA ASP A 1 -16.48 0.02 16.84
C ASP A 1 -15.82 -1.09 16.01
N ARG A 2 -16.41 -1.40 14.85
CA ARG A 2 -15.87 -2.38 13.93
C ARG A 2 -15.33 -1.65 12.71
N TYR A 3 -14.12 -1.98 12.31
CA TYR A 3 -13.46 -1.40 11.15
C TYR A 3 -13.32 -2.43 10.02
N PHE A 4 -13.73 -2.06 8.82
CA PHE A 4 -13.59 -2.88 7.63
C PHE A 4 -12.86 -2.08 6.54
N SER A 5 -11.96 -2.71 5.85
CA SER A 5 -11.39 -2.14 4.64
C SER A 5 -11.36 -3.17 3.51
N VAL A 6 -11.65 -2.70 2.31
CA VAL A 6 -11.61 -3.52 1.10
C VAL A 6 -10.76 -2.81 0.06
N ARG A 7 -9.88 -3.55 -0.58
CA ARG A 7 -9.00 -3.04 -1.63
C ARG A 7 -8.98 -4.01 -2.81
N LEU A 8 -9.29 -3.50 -3.99
CA LEU A 8 -9.28 -4.23 -5.24
C LEU A 8 -8.22 -3.65 -6.18
N ARG A 9 -7.35 -4.49 -6.69
CA ARG A 9 -6.44 -4.11 -7.78
C ARG A 9 -7.19 -4.27 -9.10
N ALA A 10 -7.59 -3.14 -9.69
CA ALA A 10 -8.28 -3.10 -10.95
C ALA A 10 -7.33 -3.39 -12.14
N LEU A 11 -6.13 -2.81 -12.10
CA LEU A 11 -5.15 -2.95 -13.18
C LEU A 11 -3.77 -3.24 -12.59
N LYS A 12 -3.00 -4.09 -13.29
CA LYS A 12 -1.59 -4.36 -12.96
C LYS A 12 -0.69 -3.36 -13.71
N GLU A 13 0.42 -3.02 -13.10
CA GLU A 13 1.45 -2.21 -13.74
C GLU A 13 1.96 -2.88 -15.02
N GLY A 14 2.02 -2.12 -16.13
CA GLY A 14 2.46 -2.63 -17.43
C GLY A 14 1.54 -3.66 -18.09
N GLN A 15 0.26 -3.77 -17.70
CA GLN A 15 -0.64 -4.82 -18.15
C GLN A 15 -0.98 -4.73 -19.66
N PHE A 16 -1.25 -3.54 -20.18
CA PHE A 16 -1.61 -3.33 -21.59
C PHE A 16 -0.50 -2.63 -22.37
N TRP A 17 0.26 -1.75 -21.73
CA TRP A 17 1.43 -1.08 -22.32
C TRP A 17 2.49 -0.78 -21.26
N LYS A 18 3.74 -0.62 -21.72
CA LYS A 18 4.94 -0.49 -20.86
C LYS A 18 4.81 0.57 -19.74
N TYR A 19 4.13 1.67 -20.01
CA TYR A 19 4.06 2.80 -19.06
C TYR A 19 2.77 2.83 -18.24
N MET A 20 1.93 1.83 -18.38
CA MET A 20 0.66 1.75 -17.66
C MET A 20 0.89 1.62 -16.14
N PRO A 21 0.28 2.49 -15.32
CA PRO A 21 0.34 2.35 -13.87
C PRO A 21 -0.53 1.19 -13.39
N ALA A 22 -0.20 0.65 -12.23
CA ALA A 22 -1.14 -0.17 -11.47
C ALA A 22 -2.25 0.74 -10.92
N VAL A 23 -3.50 0.27 -11.01
CA VAL A 23 -4.65 1.01 -10.46
C VAL A 23 -5.32 0.16 -9.39
N VAL A 24 -5.56 0.78 -8.26
CA VAL A 24 -6.22 0.20 -7.10
C VAL A 24 -7.41 1.07 -6.73
N VAL A 25 -8.55 0.45 -6.47
CA VAL A 25 -9.71 1.09 -5.86
C VAL A 25 -9.95 0.47 -4.49
N GLY A 26 -10.36 1.27 -3.54
CA GLY A 26 -10.60 0.75 -2.22
C GLY A 26 -11.48 1.64 -1.37
N THR A 27 -11.84 1.09 -0.24
CA THR A 27 -12.59 1.80 0.78
C THR A 27 -12.08 1.39 2.16
N SER A 28 -12.00 2.36 3.03
CA SER A 28 -11.75 2.16 4.45
C SER A 28 -13.00 2.54 5.20
N ASP A 29 -13.47 1.61 6.01
CA ASP A 29 -14.64 1.78 6.87
C ASP A 29 -15.89 2.33 6.16
N PRO A 30 -16.36 1.69 5.07
CA PRO A 30 -17.53 2.17 4.32
C PRO A 30 -18.82 2.15 5.14
N PHE A 31 -18.84 1.38 6.23
CA PHE A 31 -20.01 1.12 7.07
C PHE A 31 -19.62 1.17 8.55
N THR A 32 -19.26 2.34 9.04
CA THR A 32 -19.08 2.51 10.50
C THR A 32 -20.44 2.38 11.17
N SER A 33 -20.64 1.31 11.91
CA SER A 33 -21.81 1.12 12.74
C SER A 33 -21.46 1.35 14.21
N SER A 34 -21.93 2.41 14.79
CA SER A 34 -21.94 2.64 16.24
C SER A 34 -23.20 2.11 16.93
N GLY A 35 -24.00 1.30 16.24
CA GLY A 35 -25.26 0.75 16.73
C GLY A 35 -25.29 -0.79 16.72
N ASN A 36 -26.41 -1.36 17.18
CA ASN A 36 -26.61 -2.81 17.39
C ASN A 36 -26.74 -3.63 16.09
N GLY A 37 -26.44 -3.10 14.91
CA GLY A 37 -26.54 -3.80 13.63
C GLY A 37 -25.20 -3.99 12.92
N VAL A 38 -25.07 -5.07 12.15
CA VAL A 38 -23.88 -5.34 11.34
C VAL A 38 -23.79 -4.38 10.15
N VAL A 39 -24.91 -3.88 9.67
CA VAL A 39 -25.07 -3.00 8.51
C VAL A 39 -26.21 -2.01 8.78
N ALA A 40 -26.15 -1.26 9.85
CA ALA A 40 -27.13 -0.19 10.03
C ALA A 40 -26.55 1.11 9.48
N PRO A 41 -27.19 1.80 8.54
CA PRO A 41 -26.88 3.17 8.18
C PRO A 41 -27.33 4.08 9.32
N THR A 42 -26.66 3.99 10.44
CA THR A 42 -26.89 4.93 11.52
C THR A 42 -26.21 6.24 11.16
N GLU A 43 -26.77 7.35 11.51
CA GLU A 43 -26.24 8.71 11.37
C GLU A 43 -24.91 8.91 12.11
N GLY A 44 -24.44 7.84 12.78
CA GLY A 44 -23.20 7.80 13.54
C GLY A 44 -22.00 7.68 12.61
N ASN A 45 -21.19 8.61 12.69
CA ASN A 45 -19.75 8.58 12.60
C ASN A 45 -19.08 7.97 11.35
N GLY A 46 -19.53 8.29 10.13
CA GLY A 46 -18.75 8.06 8.90
C GLY A 46 -17.44 8.88 8.85
N TYR A 47 -16.89 9.26 9.99
CA TYR A 47 -15.69 10.07 10.09
C TYR A 47 -14.48 9.39 9.45
N PHE A 48 -14.35 8.09 9.59
CA PHE A 48 -13.28 7.30 9.01
C PHE A 48 -13.63 6.67 7.64
N SER A 49 -14.88 6.82 7.21
CA SER A 49 -15.32 6.30 5.91
C SER A 49 -14.57 7.01 4.78
N ARG A 50 -13.81 6.25 4.01
CA ARG A 50 -13.01 6.78 2.92
C ARG A 50 -13.09 5.86 1.72
N PHE A 51 -13.36 6.45 0.57
CA PHE A 51 -13.19 5.81 -0.72
C PHE A 51 -11.95 6.38 -1.39
N TYR A 52 -11.22 5.56 -2.13
CA TYR A 52 -10.05 6.03 -2.85
C TYR A 52 -9.82 5.28 -4.15
N ILE A 53 -9.21 5.99 -5.08
CA ILE A 53 -8.56 5.42 -6.25
C ILE A 53 -7.10 5.81 -6.21
N ALA A 54 -6.22 4.85 -6.47
CA ALA A 54 -4.77 5.09 -6.45
C ALA A 54 -4.12 4.50 -7.71
N ALA A 55 -3.23 5.27 -8.31
CA ALA A 55 -2.38 4.87 -9.41
C ALA A 55 -0.93 4.83 -8.94
N THR A 56 -0.22 3.76 -9.27
CA THR A 56 1.18 3.58 -8.90
C THR A 56 2.00 3.17 -10.10
N ARG A 57 3.15 3.81 -10.27
CA ARG A 57 4.12 3.46 -11.30
C ARG A 57 5.52 3.38 -10.71
N HIS A 58 6.24 2.28 -11.03
CA HIS A 58 7.64 2.12 -10.69
C HIS A 58 8.50 2.35 -11.92
N VAL A 59 9.57 3.14 -11.76
CA VAL A 59 10.56 3.43 -12.77
C VAL A 59 11.92 2.93 -12.29
N GLN A 60 12.57 2.17 -13.13
CA GLN A 60 13.95 1.73 -12.89
C GLN A 60 14.91 2.80 -13.42
N LEU A 61 15.73 3.36 -12.55
CA LEU A 61 16.80 4.29 -12.89
C LEU A 61 18.14 3.61 -12.64
N GLY A 62 18.63 2.92 -13.65
CA GLY A 62 19.81 2.05 -13.50
C GLY A 62 19.52 0.87 -12.56
N ARG A 63 20.17 0.85 -11.41
CA ARG A 63 19.97 -0.17 -10.35
C ARG A 63 18.95 0.25 -9.30
N GLU A 64 18.54 1.50 -9.31
CA GLU A 64 17.60 2.10 -8.36
C GLU A 64 16.16 1.94 -8.82
N THR A 65 15.23 1.88 -7.88
CA THR A 65 13.80 1.86 -8.19
C THR A 65 13.11 3.04 -7.54
N VAL A 66 12.44 3.84 -8.34
CA VAL A 66 11.60 4.95 -7.90
C VAL A 66 10.14 4.60 -8.17
N GLY A 67 9.30 4.68 -7.16
CA GLY A 67 7.85 4.55 -7.29
C GLY A 67 7.19 5.92 -7.18
N VAL A 68 6.27 6.19 -8.08
CA VAL A 68 5.40 7.38 -8.02
C VAL A 68 3.98 6.92 -7.77
N HIS A 69 3.33 7.55 -6.82
CA HIS A 69 1.98 7.22 -6.36
C HIS A 69 1.12 8.46 -6.43
N LEU A 70 -0.06 8.32 -7.00
CA LEU A 70 -1.08 9.38 -7.05
C LEU A 70 -2.41 8.75 -6.64
N SER A 71 -3.13 9.41 -5.74
CA SER A 71 -4.44 8.95 -5.32
C SER A 71 -5.41 10.10 -5.13
N TYR A 72 -6.68 9.78 -5.29
CA TYR A 72 -7.78 10.65 -4.94
C TYR A 72 -8.57 10.03 -3.81
N LEU A 73 -8.75 10.80 -2.76
CA LEU A 73 -9.43 10.40 -1.53
C LEU A 73 -10.77 11.11 -1.44
N TYR A 74 -11.81 10.35 -1.11
CA TYR A 74 -13.15 10.86 -0.97
C TYR A 74 -13.83 10.33 0.28
N ASN A 75 -14.39 11.24 1.08
CA ASN A 75 -15.30 10.95 2.19
C ASN A 75 -16.60 11.69 1.93
N LYS A 76 -17.73 11.08 2.23
CA LYS A 76 -19.06 11.69 2.05
C LYS A 76 -19.26 12.96 2.91
N ARG A 77 -18.50 13.13 3.97
CA ARG A 77 -18.54 14.34 4.79
C ARG A 77 -17.70 15.42 4.13
N ILE A 78 -18.36 16.48 3.71
CA ILE A 78 -17.75 17.66 3.07
C ILE A 78 -16.71 18.31 3.98
N GLU A 79 -16.90 18.23 5.29
CA GLU A 79 -16.00 18.79 6.31
C GLU A 79 -14.71 17.96 6.49
N TYR A 80 -14.60 16.81 5.83
CA TYR A 80 -13.43 15.96 5.99
C TYR A 80 -12.22 16.53 5.26
N LYS A 81 -11.29 17.05 6.03
CA LYS A 81 -10.12 17.81 5.53
C LYS A 81 -9.12 16.96 4.70
N LEU A 82 -9.30 15.65 4.68
CA LEU A 82 -8.44 14.73 3.91
C LEU A 82 -9.07 14.31 2.56
N ASN A 83 -10.15 15.00 2.12
CA ASN A 83 -10.67 14.84 0.77
C ASN A 83 -9.74 15.56 -0.21
N GLY A 84 -9.41 14.89 -1.29
CA GLY A 84 -8.60 15.49 -2.34
C GLY A 84 -7.50 14.59 -2.87
N ILE A 85 -6.51 15.21 -3.47
CA ILE A 85 -5.38 14.52 -4.09
C ILE A 85 -4.33 14.23 -3.04
N ALA A 86 -3.89 12.97 -2.98
CA ALA A 86 -2.70 12.56 -2.25
C ALA A 86 -1.65 12.03 -3.25
N ALA A 87 -0.41 12.30 -2.98
CA ALA A 87 0.70 11.89 -3.83
C ALA A 87 1.87 11.38 -2.99
N GLY A 88 2.66 10.49 -3.55
CA GLY A 88 3.83 9.96 -2.87
C GLY A 88 4.93 9.55 -3.83
N ILE A 89 6.13 9.56 -3.32
CA ILE A 89 7.31 9.03 -4.00
C ILE A 89 7.97 8.02 -3.07
N SER A 90 8.31 6.86 -3.61
CA SER A 90 9.11 5.86 -2.92
C SER A 90 10.42 5.63 -3.63
N TYR A 91 11.49 5.44 -2.88
CA TYR A 91 12.83 5.20 -3.38
C TYR A 91 13.44 3.95 -2.72
N ASN A 92 13.86 3.00 -3.53
CA ASN A 92 14.55 1.80 -3.10
C ASN A 92 16.00 1.85 -3.59
N PRO A 93 16.97 2.13 -2.70
CA PRO A 93 18.38 2.18 -3.06
C PRO A 93 18.94 0.78 -3.38
N SER A 94 19.74 0.66 -4.41
CA SER A 94 20.35 -0.62 -4.82
C SER A 94 21.37 -1.16 -3.83
N PHE A 95 22.04 -0.27 -3.08
CA PHE A 95 23.02 -0.66 -2.07
C PHE A 95 22.37 -1.23 -0.79
N HIS A 96 21.06 -0.97 -0.56
CA HIS A 96 20.25 -1.54 0.51
C HIS A 96 18.86 -1.91 0.01
N PRO A 97 18.71 -3.07 -0.67
CA PRO A 97 17.42 -3.46 -1.26
C PRO A 97 16.28 -3.66 -0.24
N GLN A 98 16.63 -3.84 1.03
CA GLN A 98 15.67 -3.96 2.13
C GLN A 98 15.11 -2.61 2.59
N LEU A 99 15.80 -1.51 2.25
CA LEU A 99 15.40 -0.16 2.62
C LEU A 99 14.45 0.42 1.56
N ARG A 100 13.40 1.08 2.01
CA ARG A 100 12.55 1.94 1.19
C ARG A 100 12.35 3.26 1.92
N LEU A 101 12.67 4.34 1.24
CA LEU A 101 12.36 5.69 1.68
C LEU A 101 11.07 6.15 1.01
N ILE A 102 10.25 6.91 1.71
CA ILE A 102 8.93 7.33 1.28
C ILE A 102 8.75 8.80 1.63
N ALA A 103 8.23 9.57 0.69
CA ALA A 103 7.75 10.91 0.93
C ALA A 103 6.31 10.99 0.43
N GLU A 104 5.41 11.47 1.26
CA GLU A 104 3.97 11.47 0.99
C GLU A 104 3.35 12.82 1.29
N TYR A 105 2.32 13.15 0.53
CA TYR A 105 1.38 14.23 0.78
C TYR A 105 -0.03 13.65 0.80
N ASP A 106 -0.74 13.77 1.90
CA ASP A 106 -2.03 13.11 2.16
C ASP A 106 -3.25 14.01 1.89
N SER A 107 -3.16 14.98 1.01
CA SER A 107 -4.12 16.07 0.73
C SER A 107 -4.05 17.24 1.72
N LYS A 108 -3.27 17.14 2.78
CA LYS A 108 -3.19 18.18 3.82
C LYS A 108 -1.76 18.39 4.32
N ASP A 109 -1.10 17.30 4.64
CA ASP A 109 0.17 17.33 5.34
C ASP A 109 1.21 16.49 4.60
N PHE A 110 2.48 16.83 4.81
CA PHE A 110 3.60 16.05 4.34
C PHE A 110 4.08 15.07 5.39
N ALA A 111 4.45 13.88 4.95
CA ALA A 111 5.09 12.86 5.76
C ALA A 111 6.33 12.32 5.08
N LEU A 112 7.35 12.01 5.86
CA LEU A 112 8.54 11.30 5.43
C LEU A 112 8.63 9.99 6.18
N GLY A 113 8.87 8.92 5.47
CA GLY A 113 8.92 7.58 6.05
C GLY A 113 10.10 6.77 5.55
N ALA A 114 10.42 5.75 6.32
CA ALA A 114 11.34 4.71 5.93
C ALA A 114 10.79 3.34 6.36
N THR A 115 10.91 2.36 5.49
CA THR A 115 10.63 0.97 5.84
C THR A 115 11.86 0.12 5.61
N TYR A 116 12.10 -0.81 6.52
CA TYR A 116 13.22 -1.74 6.43
C TYR A 116 12.74 -3.18 6.63
N LEU A 117 13.10 -4.06 5.69
CA LEU A 117 12.75 -5.47 5.75
C LEU A 117 13.82 -6.25 6.51
N LEU A 118 13.49 -6.65 7.72
CA LEU A 118 14.32 -7.50 8.58
C LEU A 118 13.96 -8.98 8.37
N PHE A 119 14.96 -9.84 8.29
CA PHE A 119 14.83 -11.30 8.24
C PHE A 119 13.85 -11.83 7.18
N ASN A 120 13.56 -11.04 6.11
CA ASN A 120 12.61 -11.34 5.03
C ASN A 120 11.13 -11.48 5.48
N HIS A 121 10.80 -11.19 6.72
CA HIS A 121 9.47 -11.42 7.30
C HIS A 121 8.98 -10.26 8.14
N LEU A 122 9.87 -9.45 8.70
CA LEU A 122 9.55 -8.36 9.60
C LEU A 122 9.82 -7.02 8.91
N HIS A 123 8.78 -6.24 8.71
CA HIS A 123 8.89 -4.86 8.25
C HIS A 123 8.91 -3.92 9.45
N ALA A 124 10.02 -3.26 9.66
CA ALA A 124 10.10 -2.11 10.56
C ALA A 124 9.80 -0.85 9.75
N GLN A 125 8.95 0.00 10.27
CA GLN A 125 8.60 1.27 9.64
C GLN A 125 8.68 2.41 10.62
N VAL A 126 9.13 3.56 10.14
CA VAL A 126 9.17 4.82 10.86
C VAL A 126 8.61 5.91 9.96
N GLU A 127 7.92 6.86 10.53
CA GLU A 127 7.33 7.98 9.83
C GLU A 127 7.43 9.24 10.65
N LEU A 128 7.74 10.35 10.01
CA LEU A 128 7.74 11.69 10.55
C LEU A 128 6.65 12.50 9.84
N GLN A 129 5.53 12.69 10.51
CA GLN A 129 4.40 13.44 9.98
C GLN A 129 4.50 14.91 10.37
N ARG A 130 4.26 15.83 9.43
CA ARG A 130 4.34 17.28 9.60
C ARG A 130 5.71 17.78 10.10
N MET A 131 6.76 16.99 9.92
CA MET A 131 8.09 17.25 10.50
C MET A 131 8.07 17.42 12.03
N LYS A 132 7.04 16.90 12.70
CA LYS A 132 6.81 17.10 14.16
C LYS A 132 6.45 15.82 14.89
N TYR A 133 5.62 14.97 14.29
CA TYR A 133 5.11 13.77 14.95
C TYR A 133 5.82 12.55 14.42
N PHE A 134 6.48 11.84 15.32
CA PHE A 134 7.16 10.59 14.98
C PHE A 134 6.27 9.40 15.31
N THR A 135 6.11 8.49 14.36
CA THR A 135 5.43 7.22 14.54
C THR A 135 6.31 6.07 14.07
N GLY A 136 6.10 4.90 14.64
CA GLY A 136 6.82 3.69 14.25
C GLY A 136 5.94 2.47 14.38
N GLY A 137 6.24 1.45 13.61
CA GLY A 137 5.49 0.19 13.62
C GLY A 137 6.31 -1.00 13.17
N LEU A 138 5.84 -2.18 13.56
CA LEU A 138 6.38 -3.45 13.14
C LEU A 138 5.25 -4.26 12.50
N THR A 139 5.51 -4.80 11.30
CA THR A 139 4.56 -5.66 10.58
C THR A 139 5.23 -6.98 10.27
N PHE A 140 4.65 -8.07 10.75
CA PHE A 140 5.12 -9.41 10.45
C PHE A 140 4.33 -9.99 9.26
N GLN A 141 5.05 -10.47 8.24
CA GLN A 141 4.47 -11.01 7.03
C GLN A 141 4.80 -12.49 6.87
N PHE A 142 3.76 -13.31 6.78
CA PHE A 142 3.92 -14.71 6.35
C PHE A 142 3.36 -14.90 4.95
N ARG A 143 3.99 -15.73 4.21
CA ARG A 143 3.44 -16.23 2.96
C ARG A 143 2.91 -17.63 3.18
N LEU A 144 1.60 -17.77 3.21
CA LEU A 144 0.94 -19.07 3.14
C LEU A 144 1.08 -19.57 1.70
N SER A 145 2.09 -20.42 1.46
CA SER A 145 2.31 -21.02 0.15
C SER A 145 1.26 -22.09 -0.09
N GLY A 146 0.30 -21.84 -0.97
CA GLY A 146 -0.57 -22.88 -1.50
C GLY A 146 0.22 -23.91 -2.34
N LYS A 147 -0.36 -25.07 -2.62
CA LYS A 147 0.26 -26.20 -3.38
C LYS A 147 0.92 -25.80 -4.71
N ASP A 148 0.50 -24.68 -5.33
CA ASP A 148 1.08 -24.18 -6.57
C ASP A 148 2.48 -23.57 -6.42
N GLY A 149 2.82 -23.03 -5.25
CA GLY A 149 4.16 -22.51 -4.98
C GLY A 149 5.21 -23.61 -4.88
N MET A 150 4.83 -24.76 -4.31
CA MET A 150 5.71 -25.92 -4.22
C MET A 150 5.99 -26.57 -5.58
N LYS A 151 4.99 -26.62 -6.47
CA LYS A 151 5.17 -27.15 -7.85
C LYS A 151 6.14 -26.29 -8.67
N LYS A 152 6.06 -24.97 -8.53
CA LYS A 152 6.93 -24.02 -9.25
C LYS A 152 8.38 -24.11 -8.76
N GLN A 153 8.58 -24.30 -7.47
CA GLN A 153 9.91 -24.46 -6.87
C GLN A 153 10.57 -25.80 -7.24
N LYS A 154 9.78 -26.89 -7.28
CA LYS A 154 10.24 -28.21 -7.73
C LYS A 154 10.68 -28.16 -9.20
N ARG A 155 9.85 -27.60 -10.07
CA ARG A 155 10.14 -27.45 -11.51
C ARG A 155 11.41 -26.61 -11.77
N ASN A 156 11.62 -25.54 -11.00
CA ASN A 156 12.83 -24.72 -11.14
C ASN A 156 14.10 -25.44 -10.63
N LYS A 157 13.99 -26.31 -9.62
CA LYS A 157 15.11 -27.16 -9.19
C LYS A 157 15.47 -28.23 -10.22
N GLU A 158 14.48 -28.87 -10.81
CA GLU A 158 14.67 -29.90 -11.86
C GLU A 158 15.28 -29.31 -13.13
N LEU A 159 14.84 -28.08 -13.54
CA LEU A 159 15.47 -27.37 -14.66
C LEU A 159 16.94 -27.02 -14.39
N LYS A 160 17.28 -26.61 -13.19
CA LYS A 160 18.68 -26.32 -12.83
C LYS A 160 19.57 -27.57 -12.75
N GLN A 161 19.00 -28.73 -12.44
CA GLN A 161 19.73 -29.99 -12.44
C GLN A 161 19.96 -30.53 -13.86
N LYS A 162 19.07 -30.29 -14.82
CA LYS A 162 19.21 -30.70 -16.23
C LYS A 162 20.15 -29.81 -17.04
N MET A 163 20.52 -28.63 -16.49
CA MET A 163 21.46 -27.69 -17.13
C MET A 163 22.90 -27.78 -16.59
N LYS A 164 23.16 -28.72 -15.69
CA LYS A 164 24.48 -29.13 -15.25
C LYS A 164 24.88 -30.48 -15.91
#